data_c3e61536a5928ad68810e006e2823d49
#
_entry.id   c3e61536a5928ad68810e006e2823d49
#
_cell.length_a   1.000
_cell.length_b   1.000
_cell.length_c   1.000
_cell.angle_alpha   90.00
_cell.angle_beta   90.00
_cell.angle_gamma   90.00
#
_symmetry.space_group_name_H-M   'P 1'
#
loop_
_entity.id
_entity.type
_entity.pdbx_description
1 polymer ?
#
loop_
_entity_poly.entity_id
_entity_poly.type
_entity_poly.pdbx_seq_one_letter_code
_entity_poly.pdbx_strand_id
1 'polypeptide(L)'
;MVAKAKERGLAKETSTEISSCHMADQVLLSVPVKSCVEILAEVTSSMNPAALLLDVASTKGVLLAEFKRIGSPVRYISLHPLAGTEKPGIDSARPEIFEGMPFLFFPVQKADEQALSDVDTIITSCKGRKIEVKSVQEHDATLACSKFDPTRHRCGAVSPPP
;
A
#
# COMPACT_ATOMS: atom_id res chain seq x y z
N MET A 1 7.68 -20.25 -1.13
CA MET A 1 6.70 -19.25 -0.63
C MET A 1 5.39 -19.34 -1.43
N VAL A 2 5.44 -19.31 -2.74
CA VAL A 2 4.30 -19.34 -3.66
C VAL A 2 3.39 -20.56 -3.43
N ALA A 3 3.93 -21.79 -3.42
CA ALA A 3 3.17 -23.02 -3.17
C ALA A 3 2.42 -22.97 -1.82
N LYS A 4 3.08 -22.48 -0.77
CA LYS A 4 2.52 -22.39 0.59
C LYS A 4 1.32 -21.44 0.67
N ALA A 5 1.28 -20.37 -0.13
CA ALA A 5 0.15 -19.45 -0.19
C ALA A 5 -1.09 -20.16 -0.74
N LYS A 6 -0.92 -20.98 -1.77
CA LYS A 6 -2.00 -21.79 -2.36
C LYS A 6 -2.48 -22.88 -1.40
N GLU A 7 -1.57 -23.61 -0.80
CA GLU A 7 -1.87 -24.68 0.20
C GLU A 7 -2.69 -24.14 1.38
N ARG A 8 -2.42 -22.93 1.82
CA ARG A 8 -3.14 -22.26 2.91
C ARG A 8 -4.44 -21.57 2.48
N GLY A 9 -4.81 -21.66 1.22
CA GLY A 9 -6.00 -21.00 0.69
C GLY A 9 -5.94 -19.46 0.67
N LEU A 10 -4.73 -18.88 0.78
CA LEU A 10 -4.51 -17.43 0.76
C LEU A 10 -4.53 -16.85 -0.66
N ALA A 11 -4.38 -17.71 -1.66
CA ALA A 11 -4.46 -17.34 -3.06
C ALA A 11 -5.13 -18.44 -3.87
N LYS A 12 -5.98 -18.08 -4.81
CA LYS A 12 -6.61 -19.03 -5.74
C LYS A 12 -5.58 -19.54 -6.75
N GLU A 13 -4.76 -18.64 -7.25
CA GLU A 13 -3.68 -18.91 -8.20
C GLU A 13 -2.39 -18.27 -7.73
N THR A 14 -1.28 -18.79 -8.19
CA THR A 14 0.06 -18.30 -7.85
C THR A 14 0.96 -18.36 -9.07
N SER A 15 1.76 -17.32 -9.26
CA SER A 15 2.74 -17.22 -10.33
C SER A 15 4.05 -16.64 -9.81
N THR A 16 5.16 -16.93 -10.47
CA THR A 16 6.45 -16.26 -10.30
C THR A 16 6.69 -15.18 -11.34
N GLU A 17 5.79 -15.08 -12.32
CA GLU A 17 5.92 -14.16 -13.45
C GLU A 17 5.15 -12.87 -13.21
N ILE A 18 5.83 -11.73 -13.29
CA ILE A 18 5.21 -10.39 -13.15
C ILE A 18 4.21 -10.13 -14.28
N SER A 19 4.45 -10.69 -15.46
CA SER A 19 3.54 -10.58 -16.61
C SER A 19 2.11 -11.03 -16.31
N SER A 20 1.89 -11.87 -15.29
CA SER A 20 0.54 -12.27 -14.86
C SER A 20 -0.32 -11.09 -14.37
N CYS A 21 0.29 -9.94 -14.07
CA CYS A 21 -0.43 -8.71 -13.68
C CYS A 21 -1.34 -8.14 -14.77
N HIS A 22 -1.17 -8.54 -16.05
CA HIS A 22 -1.98 -8.00 -17.16
C HIS A 22 -3.48 -8.31 -17.05
N MET A 23 -3.85 -9.37 -16.34
CA MET A 23 -5.24 -9.77 -16.12
C MET A 23 -5.87 -9.19 -14.85
N ALA A 24 -5.09 -8.46 -14.05
CA ALA A 24 -5.57 -7.95 -12.78
C ALA A 24 -6.25 -6.58 -12.94
N ASP A 25 -7.39 -6.40 -12.27
CA ASP A 25 -8.04 -5.09 -12.11
C ASP A 25 -7.31 -4.24 -11.07
N GLN A 26 -6.64 -4.88 -10.12
CA GLN A 26 -5.88 -4.25 -9.05
C GLN A 26 -4.58 -5.00 -8.81
N VAL A 27 -3.48 -4.28 -8.64
CA VAL A 27 -2.17 -4.84 -8.30
C VAL A 27 -1.68 -4.20 -7.00
N LEU A 28 -1.44 -5.02 -5.98
CA LEU A 28 -0.93 -4.59 -4.68
C LEU A 28 0.54 -4.97 -4.51
N LEU A 29 1.42 -3.97 -4.43
CA LEU A 29 2.82 -4.15 -4.07
C LEU A 29 2.96 -4.30 -2.56
N SER A 30 3.20 -5.54 -2.11
CA SER A 30 3.39 -5.90 -0.69
C SER A 30 4.71 -6.62 -0.47
N VAL A 31 5.78 -6.06 -1.02
CA VAL A 31 7.16 -6.54 -0.86
C VAL A 31 8.02 -5.42 -0.24
N PRO A 32 9.25 -5.71 0.23
CA PRO A 32 10.13 -4.66 0.76
C PRO A 32 10.31 -3.49 -0.21
N VAL A 33 10.40 -2.27 0.33
CA VAL A 33 10.47 -1.03 -0.48
C VAL A 33 11.50 -1.09 -1.59
N LYS A 34 12.69 -1.62 -1.31
CA LYS A 34 13.75 -1.78 -2.32
C LYS A 34 13.27 -2.63 -3.48
N SER A 35 12.65 -3.78 -3.19
CA SER A 35 12.08 -4.66 -4.21
C SER A 35 10.92 -4.01 -4.95
N CYS A 36 10.06 -3.23 -4.27
CA CYS A 36 9.02 -2.45 -4.94
C CYS A 36 9.62 -1.55 -6.03
N VAL A 37 10.68 -0.81 -5.70
CA VAL A 37 11.36 0.10 -6.64
C VAL A 37 11.95 -0.67 -7.82
N GLU A 38 12.62 -1.80 -7.56
CA GLU A 38 13.26 -2.64 -8.58
C GLU A 38 12.26 -3.19 -9.62
N ILE A 39 11.06 -3.60 -9.17
CA ILE A 39 10.07 -4.23 -10.05
C ILE A 39 9.03 -3.26 -10.61
N LEU A 40 8.98 -2.01 -10.15
CA LEU A 40 7.90 -1.06 -10.44
C LEU A 40 7.72 -0.81 -11.93
N ALA A 41 8.81 -0.65 -12.68
CA ALA A 41 8.77 -0.42 -14.12
C ALA A 41 8.17 -1.61 -14.87
N GLU A 42 8.58 -2.83 -14.50
CA GLU A 42 8.09 -4.06 -15.11
C GLU A 42 6.60 -4.30 -14.75
N VAL A 43 6.23 -4.11 -13.49
CA VAL A 43 4.84 -4.21 -13.05
C VAL A 43 3.95 -3.24 -13.82
N THR A 44 4.30 -1.95 -13.84
CA THR A 44 3.46 -0.93 -14.50
C THR A 44 3.36 -1.10 -16.02
N SER A 45 4.41 -1.64 -16.67
CA SER A 45 4.36 -1.95 -18.09
C SER A 45 3.56 -3.22 -18.42
N SER A 46 3.45 -4.13 -17.45
CA SER A 46 2.69 -5.39 -17.60
C SER A 46 1.22 -5.23 -17.23
N MET A 47 0.85 -4.20 -16.47
CA MET A 47 -0.54 -3.98 -16.05
C MET A 47 -1.44 -3.54 -17.19
N ASN A 48 -2.74 -3.89 -17.06
CA ASN A 48 -3.77 -3.23 -17.86
C ASN A 48 -3.77 -1.71 -17.49
N PRO A 49 -3.76 -0.79 -18.49
CA PRO A 49 -3.80 0.66 -18.22
C PRO A 49 -4.99 1.14 -17.39
N ALA A 50 -6.10 0.38 -17.40
CA ALA A 50 -7.27 0.67 -16.59
C ALA A 50 -7.18 0.12 -15.15
N ALA A 51 -6.19 -0.72 -14.85
CA ALA A 51 -6.01 -1.30 -13.52
C ALA A 51 -5.52 -0.26 -12.50
N LEU A 52 -5.76 -0.55 -11.23
CA LEU A 52 -5.30 0.26 -10.11
C LEU A 52 -4.03 -0.34 -9.49
N LEU A 53 -2.96 0.45 -9.45
CA LEU A 53 -1.77 0.12 -8.68
C LEU A 53 -1.96 0.58 -7.23
N LEU A 54 -1.60 -0.29 -6.30
CA LEU A 54 -1.56 -0.03 -4.86
C LEU A 54 -0.21 -0.44 -4.29
N ASP A 55 0.25 0.21 -3.24
CA ASP A 55 1.38 -0.25 -2.43
C ASP A 55 1.06 -0.14 -0.94
N VAL A 56 1.74 -0.93 -0.12
CA VAL A 56 1.67 -0.86 1.34
C VAL A 56 3.04 -0.58 1.98
N ALA A 57 3.95 -0.01 1.22
CA ALA A 57 5.29 0.31 1.68
C ALA A 57 5.28 1.36 2.80
N SER A 58 6.17 1.21 3.78
CA SER A 58 6.30 2.16 4.89
C SER A 58 7.04 3.46 4.52
N THR A 59 7.89 3.43 3.51
CA THR A 59 8.63 4.60 3.02
C THR A 59 8.14 4.95 1.63
N LYS A 60 7.66 6.17 1.44
CA LYS A 60 6.95 6.59 0.23
C LYS A 60 7.82 7.34 -0.77
N GLY A 61 8.70 8.22 -0.28
CA GLY A 61 9.43 9.15 -1.13
C GLY A 61 10.17 8.51 -2.29
N VAL A 62 10.91 7.43 -2.05
CA VAL A 62 11.71 6.74 -3.08
C VAL A 62 10.80 6.07 -4.13
N LEU A 63 9.74 5.40 -3.68
CA LEU A 63 8.81 4.69 -4.58
C LEU A 63 8.04 5.68 -5.48
N LEU A 64 7.60 6.80 -4.91
CA LEU A 64 6.91 7.84 -5.67
C LEU A 64 7.83 8.54 -6.67
N ALA A 65 9.07 8.81 -6.28
CA ALA A 65 10.07 9.38 -7.19
C ALA A 65 10.33 8.47 -8.39
N GLU A 66 10.43 7.17 -8.14
CA GLU A 66 10.61 6.17 -9.21
C GLU A 66 9.38 6.07 -10.11
N PHE A 67 8.17 6.04 -9.55
CA PHE A 67 6.94 6.03 -10.34
C PHE A 67 6.85 7.26 -11.25
N LYS A 68 7.18 8.44 -10.71
CA LYS A 68 7.23 9.68 -11.49
C LYS A 68 8.28 9.62 -12.61
N ARG A 69 9.44 9.02 -12.34
CA ARG A 69 10.52 8.85 -13.33
C ARG A 69 10.08 7.93 -14.47
N ILE A 70 9.34 6.86 -14.16
CA ILE A 70 8.79 5.91 -15.15
C ILE A 70 7.75 6.60 -16.02
N GLY A 71 6.95 7.53 -15.49
CA GLY A 71 5.90 8.22 -16.22
C GLY A 71 4.75 7.32 -16.64
N SER A 72 4.46 6.27 -15.85
CA SER A 72 3.39 5.33 -16.16
C SER A 72 2.01 6.02 -16.11
N PRO A 73 1.08 5.68 -17.02
CA PRO A 73 -0.28 6.21 -17.04
C PRO A 73 -1.23 5.52 -16.06
N VAL A 74 -0.83 4.42 -15.42
CA VAL A 74 -1.72 3.66 -14.53
C VAL A 74 -2.16 4.48 -13.33
N ARG A 75 -3.39 4.25 -12.87
CA ARG A 75 -3.90 4.85 -11.64
C ARG A 75 -3.09 4.32 -10.46
N TYR A 76 -2.71 5.19 -9.54
CA TYR A 76 -1.91 4.78 -8.39
C TYR A 76 -2.36 5.47 -7.11
N ILE A 77 -2.70 4.67 -6.11
CA ILE A 77 -2.97 5.11 -4.74
C ILE A 77 -1.98 4.41 -3.82
N SER A 78 -1.31 5.18 -2.99
CA SER A 78 -0.37 4.67 -2.01
C SER A 78 -1.06 4.47 -0.67
N LEU A 79 -0.91 3.29 -0.07
CA LEU A 79 -1.46 2.91 1.22
C LEU A 79 -0.33 2.65 2.22
N HIS A 80 -0.58 2.91 3.50
CA HIS A 80 0.29 2.48 4.57
C HIS A 80 -0.54 2.07 5.78
N PRO A 81 -0.83 0.77 5.94
CA PRO A 81 -1.37 0.24 7.18
C PRO A 81 -0.36 0.47 8.31
N LEU A 82 -0.77 1.16 9.39
CA LEU A 82 0.06 1.29 10.59
C LEU A 82 -0.06 0.02 11.43
N ALA A 83 0.19 -1.10 10.81
CA ALA A 83 0.09 -2.44 11.37
C ALA A 83 1.25 -3.30 10.87
N GLY A 84 1.69 -4.24 11.69
CA GLY A 84 2.76 -5.15 11.31
C GLY A 84 3.09 -6.12 12.44
N THR A 85 3.86 -7.14 12.11
CA THR A 85 4.45 -8.07 13.07
C THR A 85 5.96 -8.04 12.93
N GLU A 86 6.68 -8.29 14.02
CA GLU A 86 8.14 -8.39 14.00
C GLU A 86 8.62 -9.65 13.26
N LYS A 87 7.75 -10.65 13.12
CA LYS A 87 8.08 -11.92 12.47
C LYS A 87 7.72 -11.86 10.97
N PRO A 88 8.69 -11.99 10.08
CA PRO A 88 8.44 -11.99 8.64
C PRO A 88 7.82 -13.31 8.17
N GLY A 89 7.21 -13.26 7.00
CA GLY A 89 6.78 -14.41 6.22
C GLY A 89 5.33 -14.83 6.45
N ILE A 90 4.90 -15.73 5.58
CA ILE A 90 3.50 -16.18 5.46
C ILE A 90 2.98 -16.86 6.74
N ASP A 91 3.86 -17.45 7.55
CA ASP A 91 3.47 -18.13 8.80
C ASP A 91 3.04 -17.15 9.89
N SER A 92 3.47 -15.90 9.79
CA SER A 92 3.11 -14.83 10.70
C SER A 92 1.93 -13.99 10.20
N ALA A 93 1.43 -14.28 8.99
CA ALA A 93 0.32 -13.55 8.41
C ALA A 93 -0.98 -13.85 9.17
N ARG A 94 -1.60 -12.79 9.69
CA ARG A 94 -2.88 -12.81 10.41
C ARG A 94 -3.69 -11.58 10.04
N PRO A 95 -4.96 -11.73 9.62
CA PRO A 95 -5.79 -10.58 9.26
C PRO A 95 -6.11 -9.66 10.46
N GLU A 96 -6.13 -10.20 11.67
CA GLU A 96 -6.49 -9.47 12.90
C GLU A 96 -5.53 -8.32 13.20
N ILE A 97 -4.31 -8.34 12.67
CA ILE A 97 -3.35 -7.24 12.87
C ILE A 97 -3.82 -5.89 12.30
N PHE A 98 -4.79 -5.91 11.40
CA PHE A 98 -5.33 -4.72 10.76
C PHE A 98 -6.56 -4.16 11.45
N GLU A 99 -7.22 -4.94 12.33
CA GLU A 99 -8.48 -4.54 12.97
C GLU A 99 -8.30 -3.26 13.82
N GLY A 100 -9.09 -2.23 13.51
CA GLY A 100 -9.01 -0.92 14.15
C GLY A 100 -7.77 -0.09 13.82
N MET A 101 -6.84 -0.63 13.03
CA MET A 101 -5.59 0.07 12.73
C MET A 101 -5.79 1.17 11.67
N PRO A 102 -5.03 2.28 11.78
CA PRO A 102 -5.06 3.32 10.77
C PRO A 102 -4.42 2.85 9.46
N PHE A 103 -5.06 3.20 8.35
CA PHE A 103 -4.53 3.10 7.00
C PHE A 103 -4.33 4.51 6.48
N LEU A 104 -3.10 4.99 6.44
CA LEU A 104 -2.77 6.22 5.75
C LEU A 104 -2.85 5.97 4.25
N PHE A 105 -3.54 6.85 3.52
CA PHE A 105 -3.59 6.73 2.07
C PHE A 105 -3.52 8.11 1.41
N PHE A 106 -2.99 8.14 0.21
CA PHE A 106 -3.05 9.32 -0.66
C PHE A 106 -2.95 8.92 -2.14
N PRO A 107 -3.68 9.65 -3.03
CA PRO A 107 -3.53 9.47 -4.46
C PRO A 107 -2.15 9.94 -4.92
N VAL A 108 -1.43 9.09 -5.65
CA VAL A 108 -0.15 9.44 -6.29
C VAL A 108 -0.39 10.06 -7.66
N GLN A 109 -1.37 9.54 -8.37
CA GLN A 109 -1.97 10.15 -9.55
C GLN A 109 -3.45 10.40 -9.28
N LYS A 110 -4.08 11.20 -10.16
CA LYS A 110 -5.50 11.51 -10.07
C LYS A 110 -6.32 10.21 -9.96
N ALA A 111 -6.85 9.98 -8.77
CA ALA A 111 -7.76 8.88 -8.52
C ALA A 111 -9.18 9.26 -8.95
N ASP A 112 -9.85 8.35 -9.64
CA ASP A 112 -11.28 8.47 -9.90
C ASP A 112 -12.10 7.89 -8.72
N GLU A 113 -13.42 8.07 -8.79
CA GLU A 113 -14.33 7.58 -7.76
C GLU A 113 -14.23 6.06 -7.57
N GLN A 114 -14.02 5.32 -8.65
CA GLN A 114 -13.87 3.87 -8.59
C GLN A 114 -12.61 3.47 -7.80
N ALA A 115 -11.47 4.09 -8.08
CA ALA A 115 -10.22 3.81 -7.36
C ALA A 115 -10.35 4.13 -5.85
N LEU A 116 -11.05 5.21 -5.49
CA LEU A 116 -11.32 5.55 -4.09
C LEU A 116 -12.26 4.55 -3.42
N SER A 117 -13.30 4.09 -4.13
CA SER A 117 -14.21 3.04 -3.67
C SER A 117 -13.50 1.70 -3.46
N ASP A 118 -12.58 1.35 -4.35
CA ASP A 118 -11.76 0.13 -4.23
C ASP A 118 -10.89 0.17 -2.96
N VAL A 119 -10.25 1.31 -2.68
CA VAL A 119 -9.49 1.52 -1.45
C VAL A 119 -10.38 1.42 -0.22
N ASP A 120 -11.56 2.01 -0.24
CA ASP A 120 -12.52 1.93 0.86
C ASP A 120 -12.96 0.49 1.13
N THR A 121 -13.18 -0.28 0.07
CA THR A 121 -13.51 -1.70 0.18
C THR A 121 -12.38 -2.50 0.81
N ILE A 122 -11.13 -2.27 0.42
CA ILE A 122 -9.96 -2.93 0.99
C ILE A 122 -9.84 -2.60 2.48
N ILE A 123 -9.89 -1.32 2.86
CA ILE A 123 -9.72 -0.89 4.26
C ILE A 123 -10.86 -1.43 5.13
N THR A 124 -12.09 -1.38 4.64
CA THR A 124 -13.27 -1.90 5.37
C THR A 124 -13.19 -3.41 5.56
N SER A 125 -12.76 -4.15 4.53
CA SER A 125 -12.57 -5.61 4.62
C SER A 125 -11.52 -5.99 5.66
N CYS A 126 -10.52 -5.14 5.86
CA CYS A 126 -9.52 -5.29 6.91
C CYS A 126 -10.01 -4.79 8.29
N LYS A 127 -11.24 -4.27 8.39
CA LYS A 127 -11.76 -3.58 9.58
C LYS A 127 -10.86 -2.44 10.06
N GLY A 128 -10.12 -1.83 9.14
CA GLY A 128 -9.22 -0.73 9.41
C GLY A 128 -9.91 0.62 9.45
N ARG A 129 -9.17 1.67 9.80
CA ARG A 129 -9.64 3.07 9.79
C ARG A 129 -8.91 3.85 8.70
N LYS A 130 -9.67 4.46 7.80
CA LYS A 130 -9.14 5.28 6.71
C LYS A 130 -8.66 6.63 7.26
N ILE A 131 -7.45 7.03 6.90
CA ILE A 131 -6.88 8.36 7.17
C ILE A 131 -6.27 8.87 5.87
N GLU A 132 -6.89 9.88 5.28
CA GLU A 132 -6.35 10.56 4.12
C GLU A 132 -5.21 11.48 4.53
N VAL A 133 -4.09 11.41 3.82
CA VAL A 133 -2.96 12.33 3.92
C VAL A 133 -2.77 13.02 2.56
N LYS A 134 -2.43 14.30 2.58
CA LYS A 134 -2.41 15.12 1.37
C LYS A 134 -1.10 15.02 0.59
N SER A 135 -0.05 14.54 1.24
CA SER A 135 1.28 14.50 0.64
C SER A 135 2.21 13.50 1.33
N VAL A 136 3.34 13.18 0.68
CA VAL A 136 4.44 12.40 1.27
C VAL A 136 4.96 13.06 2.55
N GLN A 137 5.05 14.38 2.56
CA GLN A 137 5.53 15.14 3.72
C GLN A 137 4.59 14.98 4.92
N GLU A 138 3.28 15.05 4.70
CA GLU A 138 2.29 14.81 5.76
C GLU A 138 2.33 13.36 6.25
N HIS A 139 2.45 12.40 5.34
CA HIS A 139 2.65 11.00 5.68
C HIS A 139 3.88 10.80 6.56
N ASP A 140 5.03 11.31 6.15
CA ASP A 140 6.30 11.12 6.86
C ASP A 140 6.28 11.84 8.22
N ALA A 141 5.63 13.01 8.33
CA ALA A 141 5.42 13.71 9.59
C ALA A 141 4.53 12.90 10.55
N THR A 142 3.45 12.30 10.04
CA THR A 142 2.56 11.44 10.83
C THR A 142 3.31 10.22 11.38
N LEU A 143 4.18 9.61 10.59
CA LEU A 143 5.01 8.50 11.02
C LEU A 143 6.05 8.91 12.07
N ALA A 144 6.67 10.06 11.92
CA ALA A 144 7.64 10.58 12.90
C ALA A 144 6.98 10.74 14.27
N CYS A 145 5.74 11.26 14.30
CA CYS A 145 4.96 11.38 15.52
C CYS A 145 4.59 10.02 16.15
N SER A 146 4.29 9.01 15.33
CA SER A 146 3.88 7.69 15.81
C SER A 146 5.03 6.85 16.37
N LYS A 147 6.25 7.08 15.92
CA LYS A 147 7.46 6.37 16.40
C LYS A 147 7.93 6.84 17.78
N PHE A 148 7.53 8.03 18.22
CA PHE A 148 7.99 8.62 19.49
C PHE A 148 7.14 8.28 20.72
N ASP A 149 5.89 7.81 20.55
CA ASP A 149 5.04 7.47 21.69
C ASP A 149 4.02 6.37 21.35
N PRO A 150 4.30 5.12 21.70
CA PRO A 150 3.36 4.01 21.50
C PRO A 150 2.08 4.12 22.33
N THR A 151 2.00 5.07 23.28
CA THR A 151 0.84 5.26 24.17
C THR A 151 -0.06 6.43 23.76
N ARG A 152 0.37 7.28 22.82
CA ARG A 152 -0.41 8.42 22.34
C ARG A 152 -1.24 8.08 21.11
N HIS A 153 -2.41 7.55 21.32
CA HIS A 153 -3.46 7.41 20.29
C HIS A 153 -4.11 8.75 19.86
N ARG A 154 -3.45 9.88 20.08
CA ARG A 154 -3.93 11.22 19.69
C ARG A 154 -2.86 11.95 18.88
N CYS A 155 -2.81 11.74 17.59
CA CYS A 155 -2.34 12.80 16.69
C CYS A 155 -3.44 13.88 16.66
N GLY A 156 -3.29 14.87 17.51
CA GLY A 156 -4.03 16.12 17.34
C GLY A 156 -3.63 16.76 16.02
N ALA A 157 -4.58 17.43 15.36
CA ALA A 157 -4.34 18.17 14.14
C ALA A 157 -3.07 19.03 14.30
N VAL A 158 -2.08 18.76 13.46
CA VAL A 158 -0.89 19.61 13.34
C VAL A 158 -1.37 20.89 12.66
N SER A 159 -1.52 21.97 13.45
CA SER A 159 -1.72 23.29 12.86
C SER A 159 -0.48 23.66 12.05
N PRO A 160 -0.63 24.23 10.84
CA PRO A 160 0.51 24.69 10.07
C PRO A 160 1.28 25.77 10.85
N PRO A 161 2.61 25.84 10.72
CA PRO A 161 3.39 26.93 11.31
C PRO A 161 2.99 28.29 10.72
N PRO A 162 3.17 29.37 11.49
CA PRO A 162 2.82 30.73 11.09
C PRO A 162 3.60 31.22 9.87
#